data_8297da347747f82c82a1ff919cdf3563
#
_entry.id   8297da347747f82c82a1ff919cdf3563
#
_cell.length_a   1.000
_cell.length_b   1.000
_cell.length_c   1.000
_cell.angle_alpha   90.00
_cell.angle_beta   90.00
_cell.angle_gamma   90.00
#
_symmetry.space_group_name_H-M   'P 1'
#
loop_
_entity.id
_entity.type
_entity.pdbx_description
1 polymer ?
#
loop_
_entity_poly.entity_id
_entity_poly.type
_entity_poly.pdbx_seq_one_letter_code
_entity_poly.pdbx_strand_id
1 'polypeptide(L)'
;MIEIRNLTKKFGDFTAVDHLNLTIETNEFMGLLGPNGAGKTTTISMMSTVLLPTEGEILIDGEQLNRKAATAKRKLSVVTQEFSMRQDMTMNEVMEYQGRLYYMRKKEIRAKTEELFEFAGLSQFGHRVVRHLSGGMKRKLMICRALMTEPQILLLDEPTAGMDALARRQMWDLLRSLKDRNLTILLTTHFIDEAQALCNRVAFIDGGKFDVVDTPLALIEQLGPFAVDILQDNKLQSSYFPTREAAIERLRELPDDAVLRATTLEDVFVERVGHRLTRG
;
A
#
# COMPACT_ATOMS: atom_id res chain seq x y z
N MET A 1 2.61 3.99 -16.56
CA MET A 1 1.20 4.27 -16.25
C MET A 1 0.42 2.97 -16.13
N ILE A 2 -0.48 2.85 -15.16
CA ILE A 2 -1.37 1.69 -14.99
C ILE A 2 -2.81 2.18 -15.15
N GLU A 3 -3.60 1.48 -15.96
CA GLU A 3 -5.02 1.76 -16.11
C GLU A 3 -5.83 0.52 -15.73
N ILE A 4 -6.79 0.70 -14.85
CA ILE A 4 -7.77 -0.31 -14.44
C ILE A 4 -9.12 0.14 -15.00
N ARG A 5 -9.76 -0.68 -15.85
CA ARG A 5 -10.99 -0.34 -16.55
C ARG A 5 -12.07 -1.38 -16.25
N ASN A 6 -13.13 -0.96 -15.55
CA ASN A 6 -14.30 -1.77 -15.18
C ASN A 6 -13.92 -3.13 -14.58
N LEU A 7 -12.85 -3.15 -13.77
CA LEU A 7 -12.27 -4.36 -13.23
C LEU A 7 -13.24 -5.03 -12.27
N THR A 8 -13.62 -6.26 -12.56
CA THR A 8 -14.57 -7.05 -11.76
C THR A 8 -14.02 -8.43 -11.47
N LYS A 9 -14.20 -8.91 -10.24
CA LYS A 9 -13.88 -10.27 -9.85
C LYS A 9 -15.01 -10.89 -9.06
N LYS A 10 -15.56 -11.99 -9.60
CA LYS A 10 -16.58 -12.81 -8.96
C LYS A 10 -16.02 -14.18 -8.59
N PHE A 11 -16.43 -14.70 -7.43
CA PHE A 11 -16.17 -16.04 -6.95
C PHE A 11 -17.54 -16.70 -6.67
N GLY A 12 -18.06 -17.45 -7.64
CA GLY A 12 -19.47 -17.88 -7.61
C GLY A 12 -20.40 -16.67 -7.55
N ASP A 13 -21.27 -16.62 -6.55
CA ASP A 13 -22.21 -15.52 -6.34
C ASP A 13 -21.60 -14.31 -5.61
N PHE A 14 -20.41 -14.46 -5.05
CA PHE A 14 -19.73 -13.39 -4.31
C PHE A 14 -18.90 -12.50 -5.25
N THR A 15 -19.19 -11.20 -5.26
CA THR A 15 -18.41 -10.19 -6.00
C THR A 15 -17.40 -9.57 -5.07
N ALA A 16 -16.12 -9.94 -5.23
CA ALA A 16 -15.01 -9.44 -4.41
C ALA A 16 -14.46 -8.09 -4.89
N VAL A 17 -14.59 -7.80 -6.17
CA VAL A 17 -14.20 -6.53 -6.82
C VAL A 17 -15.27 -6.22 -7.86
N ASP A 18 -15.80 -4.99 -7.84
CA ASP A 18 -16.99 -4.59 -8.59
C ASP A 18 -16.75 -3.29 -9.36
N HIS A 19 -16.49 -3.41 -10.68
CA HIS A 19 -16.34 -2.32 -11.66
C HIS A 19 -15.32 -1.25 -11.25
N LEU A 20 -14.15 -1.62 -10.70
CA LEU A 20 -13.13 -0.66 -10.34
C LEU A 20 -12.57 0.05 -11.58
N ASN A 21 -12.44 1.37 -11.49
CA ASN A 21 -11.81 2.22 -12.49
C ASN A 21 -10.76 3.10 -11.80
N LEU A 22 -9.49 3.01 -12.23
CA LEU A 22 -8.38 3.77 -11.63
C LEU A 22 -7.27 3.95 -12.64
N THR A 23 -6.71 5.15 -12.69
CA THR A 23 -5.44 5.43 -13.35
C THR A 23 -4.39 5.75 -12.31
N ILE A 24 -3.24 5.08 -12.40
CA ILE A 24 -2.05 5.34 -11.58
C ILE A 24 -0.97 5.87 -12.52
N GLU A 25 -0.52 7.08 -12.27
CA GLU A 25 0.45 7.75 -13.10
C GLU A 25 1.86 7.15 -12.92
N THR A 26 2.73 7.41 -13.89
CA THR A 26 4.14 6.98 -13.78
C THR A 26 4.81 7.70 -12.60
N ASN A 27 5.56 6.95 -11.80
CA ASN A 27 6.24 7.43 -10.58
C ASN A 27 5.28 7.88 -9.47
N GLU A 28 4.01 7.51 -9.55
CA GLU A 28 3.05 7.74 -8.49
C GLU A 28 3.16 6.67 -7.40
N PHE A 29 3.03 7.10 -6.14
CA PHE A 29 2.84 6.21 -4.99
C PHE A 29 1.35 6.23 -4.61
N MET A 30 0.61 5.22 -5.10
CA MET A 30 -0.84 5.08 -4.90
C MET A 30 -1.14 4.17 -3.72
N GLY A 31 -2.02 4.59 -2.83
CA GLY A 31 -2.53 3.78 -1.72
C GLY A 31 -3.91 3.22 -2.01
N LEU A 32 -4.13 1.93 -1.75
CA LEU A 32 -5.43 1.29 -1.76
C LEU A 32 -5.81 0.94 -0.31
N LEU A 33 -6.70 1.74 0.27
CA LEU A 33 -7.12 1.64 1.67
C LEU A 33 -8.49 1.00 1.80
N GLY A 34 -8.64 0.16 2.80
CA GLY A 34 -9.94 -0.42 3.13
C GLY A 34 -9.85 -1.48 4.21
N PRO A 35 -10.97 -1.88 4.79
CA PRO A 35 -11.01 -2.95 5.79
C PRO A 35 -10.60 -4.30 5.21
N ASN A 36 -10.43 -5.29 6.09
CA ASN A 36 -10.21 -6.66 5.64
C ASN A 36 -11.43 -7.17 4.85
N GLY A 37 -11.16 -7.87 3.74
CA GLY A 37 -12.22 -8.33 2.84
C GLY A 37 -12.74 -7.31 1.82
N ALA A 38 -12.26 -6.06 1.84
CA ALA A 38 -12.71 -5.02 0.91
C ALA A 38 -12.32 -5.24 -0.56
N GLY A 39 -11.46 -6.23 -0.89
CA GLY A 39 -11.04 -6.53 -2.25
C GLY A 39 -9.59 -6.13 -2.58
N LYS A 40 -8.81 -5.59 -1.62
CA LYS A 40 -7.42 -5.12 -1.82
C LYS A 40 -6.51 -6.20 -2.39
N THR A 41 -6.33 -7.31 -1.68
CA THR A 41 -5.48 -8.45 -2.10
C THR A 41 -5.99 -9.09 -3.39
N THR A 42 -7.31 -9.11 -3.62
CA THR A 42 -7.90 -9.59 -4.88
C THR A 42 -7.48 -8.69 -6.04
N THR A 43 -7.49 -7.38 -5.86
CA THR A 43 -7.02 -6.41 -6.87
C THR A 43 -5.53 -6.61 -7.17
N ILE A 44 -4.66 -6.70 -6.15
CA ILE A 44 -3.24 -7.03 -6.32
C ILE A 44 -3.04 -8.37 -7.05
N SER A 45 -3.83 -9.38 -6.71
CA SER A 45 -3.74 -10.70 -7.34
C SER A 45 -4.10 -10.67 -8.82
N MET A 46 -5.06 -9.81 -9.22
CA MET A 46 -5.37 -9.59 -10.64
C MET A 46 -4.26 -8.80 -11.34
N MET A 47 -3.71 -7.77 -10.71
CA MET A 47 -2.58 -7.00 -11.24
C MET A 47 -1.29 -7.82 -11.37
N SER A 48 -1.10 -8.82 -10.53
CA SER A 48 0.02 -9.77 -10.62
C SER A 48 -0.23 -10.94 -11.58
N THR A 49 -1.41 -11.00 -12.22
CA THR A 49 -1.86 -12.10 -13.08
C THR A 49 -2.00 -13.47 -12.40
N VAL A 50 -1.97 -13.51 -11.07
CA VAL A 50 -2.25 -14.72 -10.27
C VAL A 50 -3.73 -15.09 -10.42
N LEU A 51 -4.60 -14.07 -10.34
CA LEU A 51 -6.02 -14.19 -10.68
C LEU A 51 -6.31 -13.52 -12.04
N LEU A 52 -7.28 -14.03 -12.76
CA LEU A 52 -7.82 -13.35 -13.94
C LEU A 52 -9.08 -12.58 -13.55
N PRO A 53 -9.31 -11.38 -14.09
CA PRO A 53 -10.58 -10.68 -13.97
C PRO A 53 -11.73 -11.54 -14.50
N THR A 54 -12.92 -11.34 -13.95
CA THR A 54 -14.15 -11.88 -14.52
C THR A 54 -14.64 -10.98 -15.65
N GLU A 55 -14.52 -9.66 -15.46
CA GLU A 55 -14.86 -8.60 -16.44
C GLU A 55 -13.85 -7.46 -16.31
N GLY A 56 -13.75 -6.64 -17.36
CA GLY A 56 -12.82 -5.51 -17.41
C GLY A 56 -11.39 -5.91 -17.73
N GLU A 57 -10.49 -4.95 -17.64
CA GLU A 57 -9.09 -5.13 -18.03
C GLU A 57 -8.14 -4.26 -17.20
N ILE A 58 -6.86 -4.64 -17.22
CA ILE A 58 -5.76 -3.86 -16.67
C ILE A 58 -4.77 -3.62 -17.81
N LEU A 59 -4.33 -2.37 -17.98
CA LEU A 59 -3.30 -2.01 -18.95
C LEU A 59 -2.07 -1.47 -18.24
N ILE A 60 -0.90 -1.80 -18.76
CA ILE A 60 0.39 -1.23 -18.35
C ILE A 60 0.99 -0.56 -19.60
N ASP A 61 1.11 0.76 -19.56
CA ASP A 61 1.57 1.58 -20.70
C ASP A 61 0.78 1.26 -22.00
N GLY A 62 -0.54 1.05 -21.88
CA GLY A 62 -1.43 0.72 -22.99
C GLY A 62 -1.43 -0.76 -23.41
N GLU A 63 -0.53 -1.60 -22.90
CA GLU A 63 -0.50 -3.05 -23.16
C GLU A 63 -1.40 -3.78 -22.14
N GLN A 64 -2.37 -4.57 -22.64
CA GLN A 64 -3.27 -5.34 -21.78
C GLN A 64 -2.51 -6.39 -20.98
N LEU A 65 -2.64 -6.34 -19.65
CA LEU A 65 -2.02 -7.27 -18.73
C LEU A 65 -2.80 -8.58 -18.68
N ASN A 66 -2.18 -9.65 -19.15
CA ASN A 66 -2.72 -11.00 -19.11
C ASN A 66 -1.61 -12.03 -18.90
N ARG A 67 -1.94 -13.32 -18.83
CA ARG A 67 -0.93 -14.38 -18.61
C ARG A 67 0.15 -14.45 -19.68
N LYS A 68 -0.12 -13.99 -20.91
CA LYS A 68 0.81 -14.03 -22.05
C LYS A 68 1.57 -12.72 -22.24
N ALA A 69 1.22 -11.64 -21.56
CA ALA A 69 1.83 -10.32 -21.66
C ALA A 69 3.23 -10.29 -21.02
N ALA A 70 4.21 -10.91 -21.69
CA ALA A 70 5.57 -11.05 -21.15
C ALA A 70 6.24 -9.69 -20.91
N THR A 71 6.04 -8.72 -21.82
CA THR A 71 6.61 -7.37 -21.74
C THR A 71 6.06 -6.61 -20.53
N ALA A 72 4.73 -6.53 -20.39
CA ALA A 72 4.08 -5.86 -19.27
C ALA A 72 4.46 -6.51 -17.92
N LYS A 73 4.54 -7.85 -17.87
CA LYS A 73 4.91 -8.59 -16.65
C LYS A 73 6.37 -8.37 -16.22
N ARG A 74 7.29 -8.15 -17.15
CA ARG A 74 8.70 -7.83 -16.82
C ARG A 74 8.84 -6.46 -16.13
N LYS A 75 7.91 -5.54 -16.38
CA LYS A 75 7.90 -4.21 -15.75
C LYS A 75 7.42 -4.25 -14.29
N LEU A 76 6.85 -5.38 -13.83
CA LEU A 76 6.10 -5.47 -12.58
C LEU A 76 6.77 -6.44 -11.60
N SER A 77 6.90 -6.02 -10.35
CA SER A 77 7.25 -6.90 -9.23
C SER A 77 6.23 -6.80 -8.11
N VAL A 78 6.08 -7.87 -7.35
CA VAL A 78 5.11 -7.98 -6.27
C VAL A 78 5.78 -8.41 -4.97
N VAL A 79 5.44 -7.71 -3.90
CA VAL A 79 5.73 -8.11 -2.52
C VAL A 79 4.41 -8.50 -1.88
N THR A 80 4.20 -9.80 -1.71
CA THR A 80 2.97 -10.36 -1.13
C THR A 80 2.94 -10.20 0.38
N GLN A 81 1.75 -10.25 0.98
CA GLN A 81 1.59 -10.21 2.44
C GLN A 81 2.31 -11.39 3.11
N GLU A 82 2.21 -12.59 2.56
CA GLU A 82 2.89 -13.77 3.08
C GLU A 82 4.36 -13.85 2.64
N PHE A 83 5.19 -14.48 3.48
CA PHE A 83 6.60 -14.69 3.19
C PHE A 83 6.80 -15.84 2.20
N SER A 84 6.86 -15.52 0.91
CA SER A 84 7.04 -16.48 -0.19
C SER A 84 8.52 -16.76 -0.50
N MET A 85 9.32 -17.09 0.53
CA MET A 85 10.75 -17.41 0.38
C MET A 85 11.10 -18.74 1.02
N ARG A 86 12.09 -19.43 0.46
CA ARG A 86 12.65 -20.65 1.06
C ARG A 86 13.34 -20.30 2.38
N GLN A 87 12.92 -20.99 3.45
CA GLN A 87 13.37 -20.70 4.81
C GLN A 87 14.77 -21.26 5.12
N ASP A 88 15.26 -22.20 4.31
CA ASP A 88 16.55 -22.90 4.41
C ASP A 88 17.70 -22.18 3.66
N MET A 89 17.41 -21.20 2.83
CA MET A 89 18.40 -20.42 2.10
C MET A 89 18.95 -19.26 2.93
N THR A 90 20.17 -18.86 2.68
CA THR A 90 20.74 -17.58 3.12
C THR A 90 20.15 -16.43 2.32
N MET A 91 20.28 -15.20 2.85
CA MET A 91 19.80 -14.01 2.13
C MET A 91 20.52 -13.86 0.77
N ASN A 92 21.84 -14.09 0.70
CA ASN A 92 22.59 -14.05 -0.53
C ASN A 92 22.09 -15.09 -1.55
N GLU A 93 21.78 -16.31 -1.11
CA GLU A 93 21.23 -17.36 -1.97
C GLU A 93 19.85 -17.02 -2.50
N VAL A 94 18.98 -16.36 -1.69
CA VAL A 94 17.67 -15.86 -2.15
C VAL A 94 17.85 -14.85 -3.28
N MET A 95 18.79 -13.90 -3.14
CA MET A 95 19.06 -12.89 -4.15
C MET A 95 19.69 -13.54 -5.42
N GLU A 96 20.64 -14.47 -5.23
CA GLU A 96 21.24 -15.22 -6.33
C GLU A 96 20.17 -16.03 -7.10
N TYR A 97 19.30 -16.73 -6.39
CA TYR A 97 18.20 -17.47 -7.00
C TYR A 97 17.27 -16.56 -7.82
N GLN A 98 16.88 -15.42 -7.26
CA GLN A 98 16.05 -14.43 -7.97
C GLN A 98 16.73 -13.94 -9.26
N GLY A 99 17.98 -13.50 -9.18
CA GLY A 99 18.71 -13.00 -10.34
C GLY A 99 18.88 -14.06 -11.45
N ARG A 100 19.13 -15.33 -11.06
CA ARG A 100 19.22 -16.45 -12.01
C ARG A 100 17.90 -16.74 -12.72
N LEU A 101 16.75 -16.63 -12.05
CA LEU A 101 15.43 -16.76 -12.68
C LEU A 101 15.22 -15.76 -13.82
N TYR A 102 15.87 -14.59 -13.73
CA TYR A 102 15.81 -13.54 -14.75
C TYR A 102 17.04 -13.51 -15.66
N TYR A 103 17.83 -14.60 -15.69
CA TYR A 103 19.00 -14.77 -16.56
C TYR A 103 20.11 -13.74 -16.35
N MET A 104 20.20 -13.12 -15.16
CA MET A 104 21.27 -12.19 -14.81
C MET A 104 22.61 -12.92 -14.66
N ARG A 105 23.69 -12.26 -15.06
CA ARG A 105 25.06 -12.80 -14.88
C ARG A 105 25.47 -12.71 -13.40
N LYS A 106 26.27 -13.66 -12.95
CA LYS A 106 26.71 -13.74 -11.53
C LYS A 106 27.32 -12.44 -11.00
N LYS A 107 28.10 -11.73 -11.82
CA LYS A 107 28.69 -10.44 -11.44
C LYS A 107 27.62 -9.36 -11.23
N GLU A 108 26.59 -9.31 -12.07
CA GLU A 108 25.46 -8.37 -11.95
C GLU A 108 24.63 -8.67 -10.72
N ILE A 109 24.33 -9.95 -10.47
CA ILE A 109 23.60 -10.38 -9.27
C ILE A 109 24.32 -9.92 -8.01
N ARG A 110 25.65 -10.14 -7.94
CA ARG A 110 26.45 -9.76 -6.78
C ARG A 110 26.41 -8.26 -6.54
N ALA A 111 26.72 -7.46 -7.57
CA ALA A 111 26.73 -6.01 -7.48
C ALA A 111 25.34 -5.45 -7.06
N LYS A 112 24.26 -6.00 -7.68
CA LYS A 112 22.91 -5.58 -7.34
C LYS A 112 22.49 -6.01 -5.93
N THR A 113 22.94 -7.16 -5.46
CA THR A 113 22.70 -7.62 -4.09
C THR A 113 23.38 -6.71 -3.08
N GLU A 114 24.64 -6.34 -3.31
CA GLU A 114 25.40 -5.43 -2.46
C GLU A 114 24.69 -4.06 -2.37
N GLU A 115 24.30 -3.48 -3.53
CA GLU A 115 23.54 -2.22 -3.60
C GLU A 115 22.22 -2.29 -2.80
N LEU A 116 21.42 -3.33 -3.04
CA LEU A 116 20.09 -3.46 -2.41
C LEU A 116 20.18 -3.76 -0.92
N PHE A 117 21.20 -4.50 -0.47
CA PHE A 117 21.43 -4.75 0.95
C PHE A 117 21.91 -3.50 1.67
N GLU A 118 22.75 -2.69 1.04
CA GLU A 118 23.13 -1.38 1.57
C GLU A 118 21.90 -0.47 1.71
N PHE A 119 21.11 -0.37 0.64
CA PHE A 119 19.86 0.39 0.62
C PHE A 119 18.89 -0.01 1.74
N ALA A 120 18.75 -1.30 2.02
CA ALA A 120 17.83 -1.83 3.04
C ALA A 120 18.43 -1.93 4.46
N GLY A 121 19.74 -1.60 4.62
CA GLY A 121 20.47 -1.77 5.88
C GLY A 121 20.68 -3.24 6.25
N LEU A 122 20.92 -4.12 5.26
CA LEU A 122 21.06 -5.57 5.42
C LEU A 122 22.47 -6.09 5.11
N SER A 123 23.44 -5.25 4.77
CA SER A 123 24.77 -5.62 4.25
C SER A 123 25.51 -6.64 5.12
N GLN A 124 25.42 -6.52 6.45
CA GLN A 124 26.12 -7.42 7.38
C GLN A 124 25.42 -8.79 7.58
N PHE A 125 24.23 -8.98 6.99
CA PHE A 125 23.40 -10.16 7.27
C PHE A 125 23.29 -11.13 6.09
N GLY A 126 23.98 -10.89 4.97
CA GLY A 126 23.85 -11.66 3.74
C GLY A 126 24.02 -13.18 3.90
N HIS A 127 24.82 -13.63 4.87
CA HIS A 127 25.03 -15.05 5.18
C HIS A 127 24.01 -15.65 6.17
N ARG A 128 23.11 -14.83 6.73
CA ARG A 128 22.06 -15.35 7.63
C ARG A 128 21.02 -16.14 6.87
N VAL A 129 20.60 -17.27 7.42
CA VAL A 129 19.52 -18.10 6.89
C VAL A 129 18.18 -17.43 7.16
N VAL A 130 17.28 -17.45 6.17
CA VAL A 130 15.97 -16.74 6.19
C VAL A 130 15.14 -17.10 7.42
N ARG A 131 15.12 -18.35 7.86
CA ARG A 131 14.35 -18.75 9.05
C ARG A 131 14.78 -18.02 10.34
N HIS A 132 16.03 -17.55 10.40
CA HIS A 132 16.60 -16.86 11.58
C HIS A 132 16.48 -15.33 11.51
N LEU A 133 15.82 -14.79 10.48
CA LEU A 133 15.57 -13.36 10.33
C LEU A 133 14.36 -12.93 11.14
N SER A 134 14.39 -11.69 11.65
CA SER A 134 13.18 -11.05 12.19
C SER A 134 12.15 -10.82 11.09
N GLY A 135 10.89 -10.60 11.45
CA GLY A 135 9.82 -10.29 10.47
C GLY A 135 10.15 -9.08 9.61
N GLY A 136 10.67 -8.00 10.21
CA GLY A 136 11.11 -6.80 9.49
C GLY A 136 12.26 -7.08 8.51
N MET A 137 13.26 -7.88 8.92
CA MET A 137 14.35 -8.28 8.02
C MET A 137 13.85 -9.13 6.84
N LYS A 138 12.93 -10.06 7.10
CA LYS A 138 12.29 -10.86 6.03
C LYS A 138 11.57 -9.95 5.03
N ARG A 139 10.82 -8.96 5.51
CA ARG A 139 10.10 -8.02 4.66
C ARG A 139 11.05 -7.15 3.82
N LYS A 140 12.11 -6.62 4.45
CA LYS A 140 13.17 -5.89 3.73
C LYS A 140 13.82 -6.76 2.64
N LEU A 141 14.10 -8.02 2.92
CA LEU A 141 14.63 -8.97 1.94
C LEU A 141 13.65 -9.22 0.78
N MET A 142 12.35 -9.31 1.04
CA MET A 142 11.33 -9.44 -0.02
C MET A 142 11.33 -8.21 -0.94
N ILE A 143 11.48 -7.01 -0.38
CA ILE A 143 11.60 -5.77 -1.17
C ILE A 143 12.89 -5.79 -2.00
N CYS A 144 14.04 -6.13 -1.42
CA CYS A 144 15.29 -6.28 -2.17
C CYS A 144 15.15 -7.30 -3.32
N ARG A 145 14.53 -8.45 -3.05
CA ARG A 145 14.26 -9.47 -4.07
C ARG A 145 13.38 -8.93 -5.20
N ALA A 146 12.33 -8.16 -4.87
CA ALA A 146 11.44 -7.56 -5.87
C ALA A 146 12.15 -6.51 -6.72
N LEU A 147 13.11 -5.77 -6.14
CA LEU A 147 13.89 -4.74 -6.83
C LEU A 147 15.08 -5.31 -7.64
N MET A 148 15.42 -6.59 -7.52
CA MET A 148 16.54 -7.22 -8.20
C MET A 148 16.47 -7.06 -9.72
N THR A 149 15.27 -7.04 -10.27
CA THR A 149 15.02 -6.98 -11.72
C THR A 149 14.73 -5.57 -12.23
N GLU A 150 14.94 -4.56 -11.40
CA GLU A 150 14.67 -3.15 -11.72
C GLU A 150 13.28 -2.91 -12.33
N PRO A 151 12.22 -3.30 -11.62
CA PRO A 151 10.87 -3.14 -12.14
C PRO A 151 10.52 -1.65 -12.29
N GLN A 152 9.58 -1.34 -13.17
CA GLN A 152 8.97 -0.01 -13.29
C GLN A 152 7.77 0.15 -12.35
N ILE A 153 7.17 -0.98 -11.94
CA ILE A 153 5.97 -1.03 -11.09
C ILE A 153 6.23 -1.99 -9.94
N LEU A 154 5.96 -1.52 -8.73
CA LEU A 154 6.06 -2.33 -7.51
C LEU A 154 4.70 -2.40 -6.82
N LEU A 155 4.16 -3.60 -6.70
CA LEU A 155 2.95 -3.88 -5.95
C LEU A 155 3.33 -4.35 -4.54
N LEU A 156 2.80 -3.69 -3.51
CA LEU A 156 3.06 -3.96 -2.11
C LEU A 156 1.74 -4.35 -1.42
N ASP A 157 1.58 -5.62 -1.09
CA ASP A 157 0.39 -6.09 -0.39
C ASP A 157 0.64 -6.12 1.13
N GLU A 158 0.08 -5.16 1.85
CA GLU A 158 0.20 -4.98 3.30
C GLU A 158 1.65 -5.11 3.83
N PRO A 159 2.60 -4.29 3.35
CA PRO A 159 4.03 -4.49 3.61
C PRO A 159 4.43 -4.36 5.09
N THR A 160 3.62 -3.70 5.91
CA THR A 160 3.90 -3.47 7.34
C THR A 160 3.00 -4.29 8.28
N ALA A 161 2.14 -5.16 7.74
CA ALA A 161 1.27 -6.00 8.54
C ALA A 161 2.07 -6.86 9.55
N GLY A 162 1.61 -6.87 10.80
CA GLY A 162 2.24 -7.62 11.88
C GLY A 162 3.55 -7.04 12.43
N MET A 163 3.92 -5.82 12.05
CA MET A 163 5.08 -5.12 12.60
C MET A 163 4.69 -4.28 13.83
N ASP A 164 5.61 -4.21 14.80
CA ASP A 164 5.53 -3.22 15.86
C ASP A 164 5.72 -1.78 15.32
N ALA A 165 5.43 -0.78 16.14
CA ALA A 165 5.45 0.62 15.73
C ALA A 165 6.84 1.09 15.26
N LEU A 166 7.92 0.60 15.89
CA LEU A 166 9.29 0.99 15.52
C LEU A 166 9.68 0.36 14.17
N ALA A 167 9.45 -0.95 14.00
CA ALA A 167 9.73 -1.65 12.76
C ALA A 167 8.91 -1.08 11.59
N ARG A 168 7.66 -0.68 11.84
CA ARG A 168 6.79 -0.04 10.85
C ARG A 168 7.35 1.31 10.39
N ARG A 169 7.80 2.17 11.32
CA ARG A 169 8.44 3.44 10.96
C ARG A 169 9.70 3.24 10.12
N GLN A 170 10.55 2.30 10.50
CA GLN A 170 11.75 1.97 9.72
C GLN A 170 11.40 1.45 8.31
N MET A 171 10.31 0.71 8.19
CA MET A 171 9.80 0.27 6.89
C MET A 171 9.27 1.44 6.07
N TRP A 172 8.56 2.40 6.67
CA TRP A 172 8.11 3.60 5.96
C TRP A 172 9.29 4.43 5.44
N ASP A 173 10.37 4.57 6.21
CA ASP A 173 11.56 5.26 5.74
C ASP A 173 12.18 4.57 4.52
N LEU A 174 12.25 3.23 4.53
CA LEU A 174 12.68 2.45 3.39
C LEU A 174 11.74 2.62 2.19
N LEU A 175 10.42 2.53 2.39
CA LEU A 175 9.43 2.70 1.32
C LEU A 175 9.42 4.12 0.77
N ARG A 176 9.61 5.14 1.62
CA ARG A 176 9.71 6.54 1.19
C ARG A 176 10.91 6.77 0.28
N SER A 177 12.06 6.14 0.58
CA SER A 177 13.26 6.25 -0.26
C SER A 177 13.13 5.54 -1.62
N LEU A 178 12.09 4.70 -1.83
CA LEU A 178 11.79 4.15 -3.14
C LEU A 178 11.27 5.19 -4.14
N LYS A 179 10.74 6.33 -3.67
CA LYS A 179 10.30 7.44 -4.55
C LYS A 179 11.44 7.96 -5.44
N ASP A 180 12.68 7.93 -4.93
CA ASP A 180 13.86 8.39 -5.66
C ASP A 180 14.31 7.42 -6.77
N ARG A 181 13.68 6.25 -6.86
CA ARG A 181 14.03 5.19 -7.84
C ARG A 181 13.14 5.19 -9.09
N ASN A 182 12.34 6.23 -9.32
CA ASN A 182 11.41 6.32 -10.47
C ASN A 182 10.47 5.11 -10.57
N LEU A 183 9.94 4.65 -9.45
CA LEU A 183 9.01 3.52 -9.37
C LEU A 183 7.56 4.01 -9.27
N THR A 184 6.69 3.39 -10.05
CA THR A 184 5.24 3.46 -9.80
C THR A 184 4.90 2.42 -8.73
N ILE A 185 4.31 2.85 -7.61
CA ILE A 185 4.04 1.96 -6.48
C ILE A 185 2.55 1.91 -6.19
N LEU A 186 1.97 0.72 -6.11
CA LEU A 186 0.67 0.50 -5.52
C LEU A 186 0.83 -0.23 -4.19
N LEU A 187 0.40 0.43 -3.13
CA LEU A 187 0.41 -0.07 -1.77
C LEU A 187 -1.02 -0.44 -1.35
N THR A 188 -1.25 -1.65 -0.88
CA THR A 188 -2.47 -1.95 -0.13
C THR A 188 -2.19 -1.90 1.36
N THR A 189 -3.08 -1.31 2.12
CA THR A 189 -2.97 -1.26 3.58
C THR A 189 -4.34 -1.07 4.23
N HIS A 190 -4.45 -1.48 5.49
CA HIS A 190 -5.54 -1.10 6.38
C HIS A 190 -5.07 -0.06 7.42
N PHE A 191 -3.78 0.30 7.42
CA PHE A 191 -3.22 1.36 8.26
C PHE A 191 -3.32 2.70 7.54
N ILE A 192 -4.19 3.57 8.02
CA ILE A 192 -4.49 4.84 7.37
C ILE A 192 -3.32 5.81 7.51
N ASP A 193 -2.64 5.79 8.65
CA ASP A 193 -1.42 6.54 8.93
C ASP A 193 -0.28 6.21 7.95
N GLU A 194 -0.16 4.94 7.54
CA GLU A 194 0.79 4.52 6.51
C GLU A 194 0.51 5.18 5.16
N ALA A 195 -0.74 5.14 4.74
CA ALA A 195 -1.14 5.73 3.47
C ALA A 195 -0.99 7.26 3.47
N GLN A 196 -1.36 7.93 4.57
CA GLN A 196 -1.15 9.37 4.74
C GLN A 196 0.33 9.75 4.68
N ALA A 197 1.22 8.91 5.26
CA ALA A 197 2.65 9.19 5.30
C ALA A 197 3.39 8.93 3.99
N LEU A 198 2.91 8.00 3.15
CA LEU A 198 3.64 7.49 2.00
C LEU A 198 3.02 7.85 0.65
N CYS A 199 1.69 7.89 0.54
CA CYS A 199 1.02 7.92 -0.75
C CYS A 199 0.84 9.36 -1.29
N ASN A 200 0.96 9.50 -2.59
CA ASN A 200 0.59 10.74 -3.30
C ASN A 200 -0.93 10.85 -3.39
N ARG A 201 -1.60 9.76 -3.76
CA ARG A 201 -3.06 9.62 -3.79
C ARG A 201 -3.47 8.34 -3.10
N VAL A 202 -4.70 8.32 -2.62
CA VAL A 202 -5.32 7.16 -1.98
C VAL A 202 -6.66 6.87 -2.62
N ALA A 203 -7.00 5.58 -2.73
CA ALA A 203 -8.32 5.11 -3.08
C ALA A 203 -8.90 4.36 -1.87
N PHE A 204 -10.04 4.80 -1.36
CA PHE A 204 -10.77 4.03 -0.36
C PHE A 204 -11.59 2.96 -1.06
N ILE A 205 -11.41 1.71 -0.64
CA ILE A 205 -12.16 0.57 -1.16
C ILE A 205 -12.98 -0.05 -0.04
N ASP A 206 -14.26 -0.27 -0.31
CA ASP A 206 -15.19 -0.96 0.58
C ASP A 206 -16.17 -1.80 -0.24
N GLY A 207 -16.44 -3.04 0.21
CA GLY A 207 -17.34 -3.95 -0.51
C GLY A 207 -17.00 -4.15 -1.99
N GLY A 208 -15.71 -4.10 -2.34
CA GLY A 208 -15.24 -4.27 -3.72
C GLY A 208 -15.35 -3.03 -4.60
N LYS A 209 -15.76 -1.87 -4.09
CA LYS A 209 -15.93 -0.62 -4.84
C LYS A 209 -15.06 0.50 -4.31
N PHE A 210 -14.66 1.42 -5.19
CA PHE A 210 -14.06 2.67 -4.73
C PHE A 210 -15.14 3.62 -4.20
N ASP A 211 -14.90 4.17 -3.02
CA ASP A 211 -15.71 5.25 -2.45
C ASP A 211 -15.18 6.62 -2.90
N VAL A 212 -13.87 6.82 -2.80
CA VAL A 212 -13.20 8.06 -3.18
C VAL A 212 -11.77 7.79 -3.62
N VAL A 213 -11.26 8.63 -4.53
CA VAL A 213 -9.86 8.61 -4.98
C VAL A 213 -9.38 10.05 -5.04
N ASP A 214 -8.43 10.43 -4.16
CA ASP A 214 -7.82 11.76 -4.15
C ASP A 214 -6.50 11.78 -3.37
N THR A 215 -5.86 12.94 -3.25
CA THR A 215 -4.70 13.12 -2.36
C THR A 215 -5.16 13.13 -0.90
N PRO A 216 -4.35 12.62 0.04
CA PRO A 216 -4.68 12.71 1.48
C PRO A 216 -5.03 14.12 1.93
N LEU A 217 -4.30 15.13 1.44
CA LEU A 217 -4.53 16.53 1.79
C LEU A 217 -5.89 17.02 1.29
N ALA A 218 -6.22 16.78 0.03
CA ALA A 218 -7.51 17.19 -0.54
C ALA A 218 -8.70 16.55 0.19
N LEU A 219 -8.58 15.28 0.58
CA LEU A 219 -9.61 14.59 1.35
C LEU A 219 -9.79 15.21 2.75
N ILE A 220 -8.70 15.58 3.41
CA ILE A 220 -8.74 16.27 4.71
C ILE A 220 -9.36 17.66 4.57
N GLU A 221 -8.98 18.41 3.54
CA GLU A 221 -9.52 19.75 3.27
C GLU A 221 -11.03 19.70 2.96
N GLN A 222 -11.50 18.69 2.23
CA GLN A 222 -12.93 18.48 1.95
C GLN A 222 -13.76 18.22 3.22
N LEU A 223 -13.20 17.53 4.20
CA LEU A 223 -13.87 17.27 5.48
C LEU A 223 -13.81 18.50 6.39
N GLY A 224 -12.70 19.21 6.36
CA GLY A 224 -12.35 20.34 7.23
C GLY A 224 -11.05 20.06 7.96
N PRO A 225 -9.99 20.89 7.76
CA PRO A 225 -8.65 20.60 8.27
C PRO A 225 -8.49 20.71 9.80
N PHE A 226 -9.52 21.18 10.50
CA PHE A 226 -9.53 21.31 11.96
C PHE A 226 -10.67 20.49 12.56
N ALA A 227 -10.37 19.70 13.58
CA ALA A 227 -11.33 18.91 14.33
C ALA A 227 -11.41 19.38 15.77
N VAL A 228 -12.63 19.40 16.31
CA VAL A 228 -12.89 19.56 17.74
C VAL A 228 -13.53 18.28 18.25
N ASP A 229 -12.81 17.62 19.15
CA ASP A 229 -13.24 16.39 19.79
C ASP A 229 -13.84 16.67 21.16
N ILE A 230 -14.94 16.01 21.48
CA ILE A 230 -15.58 16.00 22.80
C ILE A 230 -15.97 14.59 23.19
N LEU A 231 -15.82 14.25 24.46
CA LEU A 231 -16.32 13.00 25.02
C LEU A 231 -17.74 13.20 25.53
N GLN A 232 -18.73 12.69 24.80
CA GLN A 232 -20.16 12.77 25.22
C GLN A 232 -20.71 11.34 25.34
N ASP A 233 -21.35 11.02 26.48
CA ASP A 233 -21.90 9.69 26.77
C ASP A 233 -20.90 8.53 26.56
N ASN A 234 -19.64 8.71 26.99
CA ASN A 234 -18.54 7.79 26.79
C ASN A 234 -18.21 7.50 25.30
N LYS A 235 -18.64 8.36 24.38
CA LYS A 235 -18.31 8.29 22.96
C LYS A 235 -17.57 9.56 22.55
N LEU A 236 -16.47 9.36 21.81
CA LEU A 236 -15.77 10.47 21.18
C LEU A 236 -16.63 10.97 20.01
N GLN A 237 -16.96 12.25 20.03
CA GLN A 237 -17.65 12.94 18.94
C GLN A 237 -16.69 13.98 18.37
N SER A 238 -16.47 13.93 17.06
CA SER A 238 -15.63 14.89 16.35
C SER A 238 -16.49 15.79 15.47
N SER A 239 -16.19 17.08 15.46
CA SER A 239 -16.79 18.06 14.57
C SER A 239 -15.69 18.70 13.74
N TYR A 240 -15.90 18.88 12.43
CA TYR A 240 -14.86 19.31 11.49
C TYR A 240 -15.13 20.73 10.99
N PHE A 241 -14.08 21.53 10.85
CA PHE A 241 -14.18 22.95 10.54
C PHE A 241 -13.22 23.35 9.42
N PRO A 242 -13.63 24.26 8.52
CA PRO A 242 -12.80 24.70 7.41
C PRO A 242 -11.67 25.64 7.84
N THR A 243 -11.82 26.34 8.99
CA THR A 243 -10.82 27.27 9.51
C THR A 243 -10.57 27.04 10.99
N ARG A 244 -9.38 27.45 11.43
CA ARG A 244 -8.99 27.34 12.85
C ARG A 244 -9.85 28.23 13.74
N GLU A 245 -10.22 29.42 13.23
CA GLU A 245 -11.07 30.38 13.94
C GLU A 245 -12.44 29.79 14.24
N ALA A 246 -13.10 29.16 13.25
CA ALA A 246 -14.39 28.50 13.45
C ALA A 246 -14.30 27.36 14.47
N ALA A 247 -13.21 26.58 14.43
CA ALA A 247 -12.98 25.50 15.40
C ALA A 247 -12.76 26.08 16.83
N ILE A 248 -12.07 27.20 16.98
CA ILE A 248 -11.87 27.88 18.27
C ILE A 248 -13.19 28.45 18.79
N GLU A 249 -14.02 29.04 17.95
CA GLU A 249 -15.36 29.52 18.37
C GLU A 249 -16.20 28.36 18.94
N ARG A 250 -16.23 27.24 18.24
CA ARG A 250 -16.91 26.03 18.71
C ARG A 250 -16.33 25.53 20.03
N LEU A 251 -15.00 25.51 20.17
CA LEU A 251 -14.33 25.05 21.39
C LEU A 251 -14.74 25.87 22.62
N ARG A 252 -14.98 27.17 22.49
CA ARG A 252 -15.39 28.05 23.60
C ARG A 252 -16.80 27.75 24.12
N GLU A 253 -17.64 27.12 23.34
CA GLU A 253 -19.01 26.73 23.69
C GLU A 253 -19.07 25.35 24.37
N LEU A 254 -17.97 24.62 24.38
CA LEU A 254 -17.86 23.25 24.84
C LEU A 254 -17.23 23.19 26.25
N PRO A 255 -17.42 22.09 27.00
CA PRO A 255 -16.70 21.83 28.23
C PRO A 255 -15.16 21.82 28.07
N ASP A 256 -14.45 22.02 29.18
CA ASP A 256 -13.00 22.15 29.26
C ASP A 256 -12.23 20.90 28.77
N ASP A 257 -12.87 19.75 28.64
CA ASP A 257 -12.32 18.50 28.14
C ASP A 257 -12.36 18.38 26.60
N ALA A 258 -12.97 19.35 25.92
CA ALA A 258 -12.95 19.41 24.47
C ALA A 258 -11.56 19.77 23.94
N VAL A 259 -11.13 19.09 22.85
CA VAL A 259 -9.78 19.22 22.29
C VAL A 259 -9.81 19.64 20.83
N LEU A 260 -9.12 20.73 20.51
CA LEU A 260 -8.84 21.13 19.12
C LEU A 260 -7.60 20.41 18.60
N ARG A 261 -7.72 19.76 17.45
CA ARG A 261 -6.61 19.11 16.75
C ARG A 261 -6.70 19.29 15.23
N ALA A 262 -5.64 18.92 14.52
CA ALA A 262 -5.70 18.76 13.07
C ALA A 262 -6.54 17.52 12.71
N THR A 263 -7.30 17.63 11.63
CA THR A 263 -7.99 16.49 11.00
C THR A 263 -6.97 15.57 10.32
N THR A 264 -7.21 14.29 10.40
CA THR A 264 -6.36 13.24 9.80
C THR A 264 -7.10 12.52 8.68
N LEU A 265 -6.38 11.72 7.89
CA LEU A 265 -7.00 10.84 6.91
C LEU A 265 -7.87 9.76 7.57
N GLU A 266 -7.60 9.41 8.84
CA GLU A 266 -8.42 8.48 9.62
C GLU A 266 -9.81 9.05 9.87
N ASP A 267 -9.92 10.33 10.18
CA ASP A 267 -11.22 11.01 10.34
C ASP A 267 -12.04 10.93 9.05
N VAL A 268 -11.40 11.21 7.90
CA VAL A 268 -12.05 11.08 6.59
C VAL A 268 -12.54 9.66 6.33
N PHE A 269 -11.74 8.66 6.69
CA PHE A 269 -12.10 7.26 6.50
C PHE A 269 -13.27 6.85 7.39
N VAL A 270 -13.26 7.24 8.67
CA VAL A 270 -14.34 6.94 9.62
C VAL A 270 -15.64 7.58 9.17
N GLU A 271 -15.62 8.85 8.75
CA GLU A 271 -16.82 9.55 8.27
C GLU A 271 -17.40 8.93 7.00
N ARG A 272 -16.56 8.48 6.05
CA ARG A 272 -17.03 7.92 4.78
C ARG A 272 -17.42 6.44 4.87
N VAL A 273 -16.60 5.65 5.54
CA VAL A 273 -16.73 4.18 5.57
C VAL A 273 -17.39 3.71 6.87
N GLY A 274 -17.10 4.36 8.01
CA GLY A 274 -17.58 3.98 9.32
C GLY A 274 -19.11 4.01 9.44
N HIS A 275 -19.79 4.98 8.81
CA HIS A 275 -21.25 5.05 8.80
C HIS A 275 -21.94 3.89 8.04
N ARG A 276 -21.21 3.20 7.16
CA ARG A 276 -21.75 2.02 6.45
C ARG A 276 -21.63 0.74 7.30
N LEU A 277 -20.57 0.63 8.12
CA LEU A 277 -20.36 -0.52 9.00
C LEU A 277 -21.35 -0.61 10.17
N THR A 278 -22.00 0.51 10.53
CA THR A 278 -23.03 0.56 11.60
C THR A 278 -24.45 0.31 11.11
N ARG A 279 -24.67 0.15 9.79
CA ARG A 279 -25.99 -0.08 9.17
C ARG A 279 -26.18 -1.48 8.59
N GLY A 280 -25.21 -2.39 8.77
CA GLY A 280 -25.23 -3.78 8.28
C GLY A 280 -25.66 -4.83 9.30
#